data_0ba26a6a77dc5ae8e0b7ff3de0283cf5
#
_entry.id   0ba26a6a77dc5ae8e0b7ff3de0283cf5
#
_cell.length_a   1.000
_cell.length_b   1.000
_cell.length_c   1.000
_cell.angle_alpha   90.00
_cell.angle_beta   90.00
_cell.angle_gamma   90.00
#
_symmetry.space_group_name_H-M   'P 1'
#
loop_
_entity.id
_entity.type
_entity.pdbx_description
1 polymer ?
#
loop_
_entity_poly.entity_id
_entity_poly.type
_entity_poly.pdbx_seq_one_letter_code
_entity_poly.pdbx_strand_id
1 'polypeptide(L)'
;MSKILKIGIANRDILHHNAETPISLEEWFKKVAQSKAFDYVDKTPPKEDFNKYQSLSEKYNLPVLCGGWFYKLGEDDDLLMANLKLGAELGSKFHNVQIFLHHSDGHILSDNEIAEKYLEVYEFGEKTGCLPSFEIHINMWSEDFLRIETVANIVRNKGATFRMTLDHSHVIFKIDN
;
A
#
# COMPACT_ATOMS: atom_id res chain seq x y z
N MET A 1 1.63 -28.44 2.37
CA MET A 1 1.18 -27.46 3.39
C MET A 1 0.26 -26.46 2.71
N SER A 2 -1.02 -26.36 3.14
CA SER A 2 -1.92 -25.33 2.66
C SER A 2 -1.38 -23.97 3.10
N LYS A 3 -1.17 -23.02 2.17
CA LYS A 3 -0.84 -21.64 2.54
C LYS A 3 -2.09 -21.06 3.22
N ILE A 4 -2.01 -20.81 4.53
CA ILE A 4 -3.05 -20.09 5.26
C ILE A 4 -2.97 -18.63 4.80
N LEU A 5 -4.10 -18.08 4.33
CA LEU A 5 -4.23 -16.67 4.01
C LEU A 5 -4.09 -15.86 5.31
N LYS A 6 -3.20 -14.86 5.31
CA LYS A 6 -3.06 -13.94 6.44
C LYS A 6 -4.09 -12.82 6.33
N ILE A 7 -4.67 -12.44 7.46
CA ILE A 7 -5.67 -11.39 7.57
C ILE A 7 -5.04 -10.16 8.24
N GLY A 8 -5.04 -9.03 7.54
CA GLY A 8 -4.61 -7.74 8.07
C GLY A 8 -5.78 -6.88 8.54
N ILE A 9 -5.49 -5.87 9.35
CA ILE A 9 -6.45 -4.85 9.78
C ILE A 9 -5.85 -3.45 9.65
N ALA A 10 -6.57 -2.55 8.98
CA ALA A 10 -6.23 -1.13 8.97
C ALA A 10 -6.68 -0.45 10.28
N ASN A 11 -5.89 0.48 10.78
CA ASN A 11 -6.23 1.15 12.04
C ASN A 11 -7.39 2.14 11.94
N ARG A 12 -7.88 2.45 10.72
CA ARG A 12 -9.06 3.30 10.50
C ARG A 12 -10.35 2.67 11.01
N ASP A 13 -10.47 1.34 10.93
CA ASP A 13 -11.75 0.66 11.03
C ASP A 13 -12.28 0.55 12.46
N ILE A 14 -11.41 0.66 13.47
CA ILE A 14 -11.81 0.57 14.89
C ILE A 14 -11.80 1.94 15.58
N LEU A 15 -10.94 2.87 15.13
CA LEU A 15 -10.80 4.18 15.77
C LEU A 15 -11.98 5.11 15.52
N HIS A 16 -12.79 4.86 14.50
CA HIS A 16 -13.85 5.76 14.04
C HIS A 16 -15.27 5.22 14.21
N HIS A 17 -15.45 3.95 14.60
CA HIS A 17 -16.78 3.39 14.82
C HIS A 17 -17.31 3.76 16.20
N ASN A 18 -18.20 4.76 16.26
CA ASN A 18 -19.08 5.12 17.41
C ASN A 18 -18.39 5.36 18.75
N ALA A 19 -17.09 5.67 18.78
CA ALA A 19 -16.44 6.01 20.02
C ALA A 19 -16.63 7.50 20.32
N GLU A 20 -17.48 7.80 21.28
CA GLU A 20 -17.53 9.13 21.93
C GLU A 20 -16.14 9.56 22.47
N THR A 21 -15.24 8.60 22.63
CA THR A 21 -13.86 8.82 23.08
C THR A 21 -12.89 8.03 22.18
N PRO A 22 -11.96 8.69 21.45
CA PRO A 22 -10.94 8.00 20.67
C PRO A 22 -10.06 7.14 21.59
N ILE A 23 -9.86 5.87 21.26
CA ILE A 23 -8.90 5.03 21.96
C ILE A 23 -7.48 5.37 21.54
N SER A 24 -6.51 5.19 22.43
CA SER A 24 -5.09 5.39 22.09
C SER A 24 -4.60 4.32 21.11
N LEU A 25 -3.54 4.62 20.35
CA LEU A 25 -2.93 3.65 19.43
C LEU A 25 -2.51 2.36 20.18
N GLU A 26 -1.98 2.49 21.40
CA GLU A 26 -1.59 1.35 22.20
C GLU A 26 -2.79 0.48 22.62
N GLU A 27 -3.90 1.11 23.04
CA GLU A 27 -5.11 0.37 23.37
C GLU A 27 -5.69 -0.33 22.17
N TRP A 28 -5.62 0.29 20.99
CA TRP A 28 -6.02 -0.30 19.72
C TRP A 28 -5.18 -1.56 19.42
N PHE A 29 -3.84 -1.47 19.47
CA PHE A 29 -2.94 -2.63 19.29
C PHE A 29 -3.27 -3.76 20.27
N LYS A 30 -3.49 -3.42 21.54
CA LYS A 30 -3.87 -4.40 22.57
C LYS A 30 -5.16 -5.13 22.21
N LYS A 31 -6.21 -4.40 21.83
CA LYS A 31 -7.50 -5.00 21.45
C LYS A 31 -7.38 -5.90 20.21
N VAL A 32 -6.65 -5.46 19.18
CA VAL A 32 -6.41 -6.25 17.98
C VAL A 32 -5.66 -7.54 18.32
N ALA A 33 -4.57 -7.47 19.06
CA ALA A 33 -3.80 -8.64 19.45
C ALA A 33 -4.63 -9.62 20.33
N GLN A 34 -5.44 -9.11 21.25
CA GLN A 34 -6.32 -9.92 22.10
C GLN A 34 -7.43 -10.62 21.31
N SER A 35 -7.90 -10.05 20.23
CA SER A 35 -8.94 -10.66 19.39
C SER A 35 -8.48 -11.95 18.71
N LYS A 36 -7.19 -12.10 18.44
CA LYS A 36 -6.58 -13.23 17.68
C LYS A 36 -7.19 -13.44 16.30
N ALA A 37 -7.88 -12.43 15.78
CA ALA A 37 -8.57 -12.48 14.49
C ALA A 37 -7.68 -12.01 13.33
N PHE A 38 -6.59 -11.32 13.63
CA PHE A 38 -5.74 -10.67 12.65
C PHE A 38 -4.28 -11.09 12.83
N ASP A 39 -3.59 -11.27 11.71
CA ASP A 39 -2.19 -11.68 11.65
C ASP A 39 -1.22 -10.48 11.62
N TYR A 40 -1.70 -9.30 11.17
CA TYR A 40 -0.89 -8.10 11.03
C TYR A 40 -1.73 -6.82 11.01
N VAL A 41 -1.08 -5.70 11.26
CA VAL A 41 -1.62 -4.35 11.03
C VAL A 41 -1.23 -3.90 9.62
N ASP A 42 -2.23 -3.51 8.81
CA ASP A 42 -2.02 -2.94 7.49
C ASP A 42 -1.86 -1.42 7.60
N LYS A 43 -0.62 -0.96 7.62
CA LYS A 43 -0.30 0.46 7.79
C LYS A 43 1.11 0.82 7.34
N THR A 44 1.24 1.92 6.59
CA THR A 44 2.49 2.68 6.50
C THR A 44 2.40 3.82 7.53
N PRO A 45 3.12 3.75 8.66
CA PRO A 45 3.08 4.81 9.64
C PRO A 45 3.78 6.06 9.10
N PRO A 46 3.35 7.27 9.52
CA PRO A 46 4.15 8.46 9.32
C PRO A 46 5.56 8.29 9.91
N LYS A 47 6.56 8.93 9.32
CA LYS A 47 7.96 8.77 9.74
C LYS A 47 8.17 9.09 11.23
N GLU A 48 7.49 10.11 11.73
CA GLU A 48 7.52 10.53 13.13
C GLU A 48 6.92 9.50 14.10
N ASP A 49 5.98 8.68 13.63
CA ASP A 49 5.34 7.62 14.42
C ASP A 49 6.04 6.25 14.27
N PHE A 50 7.05 6.13 13.42
CA PHE A 50 7.70 4.85 13.10
C PHE A 50 8.10 4.06 14.35
N ASN A 51 8.89 4.67 15.24
CA ASN A 51 9.38 4.00 16.45
C ASN A 51 8.24 3.55 17.37
N LYS A 52 7.15 4.32 17.41
CA LYS A 52 5.95 3.98 18.20
C LYS A 52 5.25 2.74 17.64
N TYR A 53 5.06 2.68 16.31
CA TYR A 53 4.49 1.50 15.66
C TYR A 53 5.38 0.28 15.82
N GLN A 54 6.69 0.42 15.67
CA GLN A 54 7.67 -0.66 15.87
C GLN A 54 7.59 -1.21 17.30
N SER A 55 7.66 -0.34 18.31
CA SER A 55 7.59 -0.75 19.72
C SER A 55 6.27 -1.46 20.05
N LEU A 56 5.14 -0.99 19.50
CA LEU A 56 3.84 -1.63 19.71
C LEU A 56 3.73 -2.97 18.98
N SER A 57 4.28 -3.05 17.76
CA SER A 57 4.38 -4.31 17.00
C SER A 57 5.12 -5.38 17.79
N GLU A 58 6.28 -5.04 18.35
CA GLU A 58 7.08 -5.93 19.19
C GLU A 58 6.35 -6.30 20.50
N LYS A 59 5.83 -5.29 21.21
CA LYS A 59 5.12 -5.47 22.49
C LYS A 59 3.94 -6.42 22.41
N TYR A 60 3.17 -6.34 21.33
CA TYR A 60 1.95 -7.12 21.14
C TYR A 60 2.13 -8.31 20.20
N ASN A 61 3.35 -8.54 19.69
CA ASN A 61 3.66 -9.57 18.69
C ASN A 61 2.67 -9.54 17.50
N LEU A 62 2.43 -8.32 17.01
CA LEU A 62 1.51 -8.05 15.91
C LEU A 62 2.24 -7.22 14.83
N PRO A 63 2.76 -7.85 13.76
CA PRO A 63 3.54 -7.16 12.74
C PRO A 63 2.78 -6.00 12.09
N VAL A 64 3.49 -4.95 11.70
CA VAL A 64 2.97 -3.86 10.87
C VAL A 64 3.47 -4.08 9.45
N LEU A 65 2.59 -4.37 8.52
CA LEU A 65 2.94 -4.78 7.15
C LEU A 65 2.06 -4.07 6.11
N CYS A 66 2.56 -4.07 4.89
CA CYS A 66 1.81 -3.81 3.64
C CYS A 66 1.17 -2.43 3.47
N GLY A 67 1.24 -1.52 4.39
CA GLY A 67 0.53 -0.24 4.33
C GLY A 67 0.43 0.39 2.93
N GLY A 68 -0.68 1.06 2.66
CA GLY A 68 -0.94 1.78 1.41
C GLY A 68 -0.82 3.29 1.56
N TRP A 69 -0.55 3.98 0.45
CA TRP A 69 -0.53 5.43 0.39
C TRP A 69 -0.87 5.94 -1.01
N PHE A 70 -1.45 7.14 -1.06
CA PHE A 70 -1.75 7.85 -2.29
C PHE A 70 -0.57 8.70 -2.72
N TYR A 71 -0.23 8.69 -4.02
CA TYR A 71 0.89 9.44 -4.57
C TYR A 71 0.50 10.22 -5.81
N LYS A 72 0.91 11.48 -5.84
CA LYS A 72 0.84 12.35 -6.99
C LYS A 72 2.23 12.47 -7.60
N LEU A 73 2.44 11.88 -8.77
CA LEU A 73 3.74 11.89 -9.42
C LEU A 73 4.19 13.33 -9.72
N GLY A 74 5.49 13.59 -9.55
CA GLY A 74 6.09 14.91 -9.62
C GLY A 74 6.00 15.74 -8.32
N GLU A 75 5.23 15.27 -7.32
CA GLU A 75 5.12 15.90 -5.99
C GLU A 75 5.54 14.93 -4.88
N ASP A 76 5.10 13.67 -4.96
CA ASP A 76 5.26 12.66 -3.90
C ASP A 76 6.31 11.59 -4.22
N ASP A 77 7.17 11.79 -5.22
CA ASP A 77 8.15 10.79 -5.66
C ASP A 77 9.12 10.39 -4.53
N ASP A 78 9.66 11.37 -3.82
CA ASP A 78 10.54 11.13 -2.67
C ASP A 78 9.80 10.45 -1.51
N LEU A 79 8.54 10.79 -1.28
CA LEU A 79 7.68 10.17 -0.27
C LEU A 79 7.43 8.71 -0.59
N LEU A 80 7.19 8.36 -1.86
CA LEU A 80 7.02 6.99 -2.33
C LEU A 80 8.26 6.14 -2.01
N MET A 81 9.44 6.64 -2.36
CA MET A 81 10.70 5.95 -2.05
C MET A 81 10.94 5.81 -0.54
N ALA A 82 10.65 6.87 0.23
CA ALA A 82 10.76 6.84 1.68
C ALA A 82 9.83 5.80 2.31
N ASN A 83 8.59 5.69 1.83
CA ASN A 83 7.61 4.73 2.35
C ASN A 83 7.98 3.27 2.00
N LEU A 84 8.57 3.00 0.83
CA LEU A 84 9.11 1.67 0.54
C LEU A 84 10.24 1.30 1.52
N LYS A 85 11.14 2.24 1.79
CA LYS A 85 12.23 2.03 2.76
C LYS A 85 11.69 1.76 4.17
N LEU A 86 10.72 2.56 4.63
CA LEU A 86 10.05 2.35 5.92
C LEU A 86 9.34 0.99 5.97
N GLY A 87 8.68 0.59 4.90
CA GLY A 87 8.07 -0.73 4.76
C GLY A 87 9.09 -1.86 4.95
N ALA A 88 10.25 -1.74 4.29
CA ALA A 88 11.33 -2.71 4.42
C ALA A 88 11.86 -2.80 5.86
N GLU A 89 12.05 -1.66 6.53
CA GLU A 89 12.49 -1.59 7.94
C GLU A 89 11.49 -2.24 8.91
N LEU A 90 10.17 -2.18 8.60
CA LEU A 90 9.12 -2.89 9.34
C LEU A 90 9.01 -4.38 8.96
N GLY A 91 9.78 -4.85 7.98
CA GLY A 91 9.74 -6.23 7.50
C GLY A 91 8.66 -6.52 6.46
N SER A 92 7.97 -5.48 5.95
CA SER A 92 7.03 -5.62 4.84
C SER A 92 7.77 -6.01 3.56
N LYS A 93 7.18 -6.92 2.79
CA LYS A 93 7.71 -7.32 1.46
C LYS A 93 7.09 -6.53 0.32
N PHE A 94 5.97 -5.89 0.58
CA PHE A 94 5.22 -5.12 -0.40
C PHE A 94 4.73 -3.82 0.24
N HIS A 95 4.69 -2.76 -0.58
CA HIS A 95 4.03 -1.50 -0.27
C HIS A 95 2.91 -1.28 -1.28
N ASN A 96 1.70 -1.00 -0.80
CA ASN A 96 0.56 -0.74 -1.63
C ASN A 96 0.60 0.72 -2.15
N VAL A 97 0.57 0.89 -3.47
CA VAL A 97 0.81 2.17 -4.15
C VAL A 97 -0.43 2.58 -4.93
N GLN A 98 -1.02 3.71 -4.56
CA GLN A 98 -2.17 4.32 -5.23
C GLN A 98 -1.70 5.59 -5.97
N ILE A 99 -1.70 5.56 -7.31
CA ILE A 99 -1.24 6.69 -8.13
C ILE A 99 -2.43 7.48 -8.66
N PHE A 100 -2.47 8.79 -8.40
CA PHE A 100 -3.46 9.68 -8.99
C PHE A 100 -3.36 9.69 -10.52
N LEU A 101 -4.50 9.99 -11.18
CA LEU A 101 -4.57 10.07 -12.64
C LEU A 101 -3.73 11.22 -13.22
N HIS A 102 -3.58 12.30 -12.45
CA HIS A 102 -2.91 13.53 -12.91
C HIS A 102 -1.55 13.70 -12.23
N HIS A 103 -0.55 14.06 -13.02
CA HIS A 103 0.74 14.54 -12.56
C HIS A 103 0.62 15.88 -11.80
N SER A 104 1.65 16.29 -11.07
CA SER A 104 1.65 17.53 -10.28
C SER A 104 1.48 18.81 -11.12
N ASP A 105 1.87 18.81 -12.38
CA ASP A 105 1.68 19.90 -13.33
C ASP A 105 0.30 19.92 -14.00
N GLY A 106 -0.56 18.95 -13.69
CA GLY A 106 -1.95 18.85 -14.13
C GLY A 106 -2.21 18.01 -15.39
N HIS A 107 -1.20 17.52 -16.08
CA HIS A 107 -1.44 16.63 -17.23
C HIS A 107 -1.91 15.23 -16.78
N ILE A 108 -2.64 14.54 -17.65
CA ILE A 108 -3.04 13.14 -17.45
C ILE A 108 -1.81 12.26 -17.70
N LEU A 109 -1.46 11.44 -16.73
CA LEU A 109 -0.36 10.49 -16.85
C LEU A 109 -0.59 9.50 -17.99
N SER A 110 0.39 9.35 -18.86
CA SER A 110 0.40 8.31 -19.89
C SER A 110 0.77 6.94 -19.31
N ASP A 111 0.45 5.86 -20.03
CA ASP A 111 0.81 4.50 -19.62
C ASP A 111 2.33 4.29 -19.58
N ASN A 112 3.09 5.00 -20.43
CA ASN A 112 4.56 4.97 -20.39
C ASN A 112 5.10 5.60 -19.11
N GLU A 113 4.61 6.76 -18.67
CA GLU A 113 5.03 7.42 -17.43
C GLU A 113 4.74 6.55 -16.21
N ILE A 114 3.55 5.91 -16.18
CA ILE A 114 3.21 4.95 -15.11
C ILE A 114 4.16 3.74 -15.13
N ALA A 115 4.45 3.20 -16.30
CA ALA A 115 5.37 2.05 -16.43
C ALA A 115 6.80 2.40 -16.04
N GLU A 116 7.30 3.58 -16.44
CA GLU A 116 8.63 4.09 -16.07
C GLU A 116 8.73 4.30 -14.55
N LYS A 117 7.72 4.92 -13.94
CA LYS A 117 7.67 5.06 -12.47
C LYS A 117 7.61 3.70 -11.78
N TYR A 118 6.80 2.76 -12.27
CA TYR A 118 6.77 1.40 -11.72
C TYR A 118 8.16 0.75 -11.74
N LEU A 119 8.88 0.83 -12.87
CA LEU A 119 10.21 0.24 -13.03
C LEU A 119 11.24 0.88 -12.07
N GLU A 120 11.22 2.21 -11.95
CA GLU A 120 12.07 2.95 -11.00
C GLU A 120 11.83 2.48 -9.56
N VAL A 121 10.57 2.44 -9.13
CA VAL A 121 10.18 2.02 -7.78
C VAL A 121 10.43 0.52 -7.56
N TYR A 122 10.26 -0.31 -8.58
CA TYR A 122 10.58 -1.73 -8.55
C TYR A 122 12.08 -1.97 -8.35
N GLU A 123 12.94 -1.28 -9.12
CA GLU A 123 14.40 -1.38 -8.97
C GLU A 123 14.86 -0.94 -7.57
N PHE A 124 14.27 0.12 -7.04
CA PHE A 124 14.52 0.56 -5.67
C PHE A 124 14.04 -0.49 -4.65
N GLY A 125 12.88 -1.07 -4.87
CA GLY A 125 12.31 -2.11 -4.01
C GLY A 125 13.15 -3.39 -3.98
N GLU A 126 13.72 -3.81 -5.11
CA GLU A 126 14.66 -4.95 -5.18
C GLU A 126 15.90 -4.71 -4.30
N LYS A 127 16.39 -3.46 -4.26
CA LYS A 127 17.56 -3.08 -3.44
C LYS A 127 17.23 -2.99 -1.94
N THR A 128 16.02 -2.55 -1.59
CA THR A 128 15.61 -2.31 -0.20
C THR A 128 14.89 -3.48 0.44
N GLY A 129 14.29 -4.38 -0.35
CA GLY A 129 13.57 -5.56 0.11
C GLY A 129 12.06 -5.35 0.30
N CYS A 130 11.48 -4.20 -0.13
CA CYS A 130 10.05 -3.93 -0.14
C CYS A 130 9.61 -3.51 -1.56
N LEU A 131 8.85 -4.35 -2.23
CA LEU A 131 8.46 -4.16 -3.62
C LEU A 131 7.14 -3.37 -3.74
N PRO A 132 6.95 -2.59 -4.82
CA PRO A 132 5.67 -1.94 -5.07
C PRO A 132 4.60 -2.95 -5.47
N SER A 133 3.37 -2.70 -5.03
CA SER A 133 2.15 -3.33 -5.52
C SER A 133 1.17 -2.22 -5.87
N PHE A 134 0.93 -1.97 -7.16
CA PHE A 134 0.02 -0.90 -7.56
C PHE A 134 -1.43 -1.35 -7.35
N GLU A 135 -2.27 -0.47 -6.80
CA GLU A 135 -3.64 -0.81 -6.47
C GLU A 135 -4.61 -0.48 -7.61
N ILE A 136 -5.59 -1.36 -7.82
CA ILE A 136 -6.77 -1.05 -8.61
C ILE A 136 -7.67 -0.17 -7.76
N HIS A 137 -7.86 1.09 -8.18
CA HIS A 137 -8.63 2.05 -7.42
C HIS A 137 -9.42 2.99 -8.33
N ILE A 138 -10.69 3.29 -7.97
CA ILE A 138 -11.51 4.28 -8.65
C ILE A 138 -10.88 5.68 -8.55
N ASN A 139 -11.10 6.51 -9.55
CA ASN A 139 -10.53 7.87 -9.67
C ASN A 139 -8.99 7.92 -9.74
N MET A 140 -8.33 6.78 -10.01
CA MET A 140 -6.89 6.67 -10.19
C MET A 140 -6.56 6.25 -11.64
N TRP A 141 -5.27 6.25 -12.00
CA TRP A 141 -4.85 5.77 -13.33
C TRP A 141 -5.30 4.33 -13.59
N SER A 142 -5.37 3.51 -12.53
CA SER A 142 -5.69 2.09 -12.56
C SER A 142 -7.19 1.77 -12.55
N GLU A 143 -8.04 2.79 -12.66
CA GLU A 143 -9.48 2.59 -12.84
C GLU A 143 -9.81 1.93 -14.19
N ASP A 144 -9.00 2.20 -15.23
CA ASP A 144 -9.13 1.60 -16.54
C ASP A 144 -8.28 0.34 -16.68
N PHE A 145 -8.93 -0.82 -16.80
CA PHE A 145 -8.27 -2.12 -16.90
C PHE A 145 -7.43 -2.27 -18.19
N LEU A 146 -7.78 -1.60 -19.29
CA LEU A 146 -6.99 -1.62 -20.51
C LEU A 146 -5.65 -0.90 -20.32
N ARG A 147 -5.65 0.16 -19.52
CA ARG A 147 -4.43 0.85 -19.13
C ARG A 147 -3.53 -0.02 -18.26
N ILE A 148 -4.14 -0.75 -17.31
CA ILE A 148 -3.40 -1.72 -16.47
C ILE A 148 -2.72 -2.77 -17.33
N GLU A 149 -3.42 -3.35 -18.30
CA GLU A 149 -2.85 -4.33 -19.24
C GLU A 149 -1.68 -3.74 -20.03
N THR A 150 -1.85 -2.53 -20.55
CA THR A 150 -0.79 -1.83 -21.30
C THR A 150 0.45 -1.61 -20.45
N VAL A 151 0.30 -1.05 -19.27
CA VAL A 151 1.41 -0.81 -18.30
C VAL A 151 2.08 -2.13 -17.92
N ALA A 152 1.29 -3.17 -17.60
CA ALA A 152 1.82 -4.48 -17.26
C ALA A 152 2.67 -5.08 -18.38
N ASN A 153 2.25 -4.93 -19.63
CA ASN A 153 2.98 -5.42 -20.80
C ASN A 153 4.29 -4.64 -20.99
N ILE A 154 4.28 -3.30 -20.85
CA ILE A 154 5.51 -2.50 -20.91
C ILE A 154 6.52 -2.95 -19.84
N VAL A 155 6.07 -3.08 -18.58
CA VAL A 155 6.92 -3.50 -17.45
C VAL A 155 7.50 -4.89 -17.67
N ARG A 156 6.66 -5.86 -18.09
CA ARG A 156 7.11 -7.24 -18.36
C ARG A 156 8.11 -7.32 -19.52
N ASN A 157 7.92 -6.53 -20.56
CA ASN A 157 8.85 -6.44 -21.71
C ASN A 157 10.22 -5.87 -21.30
N LYS A 158 10.30 -5.16 -20.19
CA LYS A 158 11.55 -4.69 -19.57
C LYS A 158 12.14 -5.70 -18.57
N GLY A 159 11.53 -6.89 -18.42
CA GLY A 159 12.02 -7.97 -17.56
C GLY A 159 11.62 -7.87 -16.09
N ALA A 160 10.80 -6.90 -15.71
CA ALA A 160 10.32 -6.75 -14.35
C ALA A 160 9.00 -7.50 -14.10
N THR A 161 8.76 -7.92 -12.86
CA THR A 161 7.47 -8.49 -12.46
C THR A 161 6.49 -7.39 -12.11
N PHE A 162 5.40 -7.28 -12.84
CA PHE A 162 4.32 -6.36 -12.51
C PHE A 162 3.40 -6.95 -11.44
N ARG A 163 3.19 -6.22 -10.34
CA ARG A 163 2.35 -6.62 -9.21
C ARG A 163 1.24 -5.62 -9.00
N MET A 164 0.05 -6.16 -8.69
CA MET A 164 -1.13 -5.36 -8.37
C MET A 164 -1.71 -5.78 -7.01
N THR A 165 -2.24 -4.81 -6.29
CA THR A 165 -3.18 -5.02 -5.19
C THR A 165 -4.58 -4.94 -5.76
N LEU A 166 -5.35 -6.01 -5.55
CA LEU A 166 -6.73 -6.09 -5.99
C LEU A 166 -7.66 -5.68 -4.85
N ASP A 167 -8.21 -4.47 -4.93
CA ASP A 167 -9.33 -4.08 -4.09
C ASP A 167 -10.64 -4.47 -4.80
N HIS A 168 -11.30 -5.49 -4.25
CA HIS A 168 -12.54 -6.02 -4.82
C HIS A 168 -13.67 -4.99 -4.86
N SER A 169 -13.72 -4.03 -3.93
CA SER A 169 -14.76 -3.01 -3.90
C SER A 169 -14.67 -2.10 -5.12
N HIS A 170 -13.45 -1.71 -5.51
CA HIS A 170 -13.23 -0.86 -6.69
C HIS A 170 -13.49 -1.61 -8.00
N VAL A 171 -13.19 -2.91 -8.05
CA VAL A 171 -13.50 -3.74 -9.22
C VAL A 171 -15.00 -3.87 -9.43
N ILE A 172 -15.77 -4.11 -8.36
CA ILE A 172 -17.23 -4.24 -8.44
C ILE A 172 -17.86 -2.93 -8.93
N PHE A 173 -17.45 -1.78 -8.39
CA PHE A 173 -17.94 -0.47 -8.83
C PHE A 173 -17.71 -0.21 -10.32
N LYS A 174 -16.66 -0.79 -10.92
CA LYS A 174 -16.36 -0.61 -12.34
C LYS A 174 -17.12 -1.55 -13.25
N ILE A 175 -17.48 -2.74 -12.79
CA ILE A 175 -18.19 -3.74 -13.59
C ILE A 175 -19.68 -3.40 -13.70
N ASP A 176 -20.27 -2.79 -12.67
CA ASP A 176 -21.71 -2.48 -12.60
C ASP A 176 -22.07 -1.14 -13.25
N ASN A 177 -21.12 -0.38 -13.81
CA ASN A 177 -21.31 0.86 -14.54
C ASN A 177 -20.79 0.72 -15.99
#